data_a2dfbd068b1087714fe6e4278071081c
#
_entry.id   a2dfbd068b1087714fe6e4278071081c
#
_cell.length_a   1.000
_cell.length_b   1.000
_cell.length_c   1.000
_cell.angle_alpha   90.00
_cell.angle_beta   90.00
_cell.angle_gamma   90.00
#
_symmetry.space_group_name_H-M   'P 1'
#
loop_
_entity.id
_entity.type
_entity.pdbx_description
1 polymer ?
#
loop_
_entity_poly.entity_id
_entity_poly.type
_entity_poly.pdbx_seq_one_letter_code
_entity_poly.pdbx_strand_id
1 'polypeptide(L)'
;SKTKAKRAPDPNPSGAEAWVPTLKERPKDKPFFLWLAAVDPHRDYAENVIPVPHRPEDVTVPPYLPDNAETRKDLALYYDEVSRLDDNVGKVMDEIAAQGVAENTVVMFISDNGRPFPRCKTTVYDSGIKSPFFIRWPAKVQANSTSQSLQSSVDIAPTILEIAGVEI
;
A
#
# COMPACT_ATOMS: atom_id res chain seq x y z
N SER A 1 -10.07 -31.48 21.78
CA SER A 1 -10.39 -30.59 20.65
C SER A 1 -10.55 -29.17 21.21
N LYS A 2 -9.52 -28.35 21.06
CA LYS A 2 -9.59 -26.93 21.42
C LYS A 2 -10.25 -26.19 20.27
N THR A 3 -11.52 -25.89 20.41
CA THR A 3 -12.26 -25.00 19.51
C THR A 3 -11.58 -23.62 19.56
N LYS A 4 -10.90 -23.22 18.50
CA LYS A 4 -10.43 -21.83 18.35
C LYS A 4 -11.67 -20.95 18.34
N ALA A 5 -11.84 -20.12 19.35
CA ALA A 5 -12.84 -19.08 19.34
C ALA A 5 -12.64 -18.24 18.07
N LYS A 6 -13.66 -18.13 17.23
CA LYS A 6 -13.65 -17.21 16.09
C LYS A 6 -13.51 -15.80 16.69
N ARG A 7 -12.38 -15.15 16.43
CA ARG A 7 -12.20 -13.73 16.75
C ARG A 7 -13.33 -12.97 16.06
N ALA A 8 -13.93 -12.03 16.78
CA ALA A 8 -14.89 -11.12 16.17
C ALA A 8 -14.21 -10.43 14.96
N PRO A 9 -14.93 -10.18 13.87
CA PRO A 9 -14.37 -9.46 12.75
C PRO A 9 -13.85 -8.10 13.24
N ASP A 10 -12.70 -7.69 12.73
CA ASP A 10 -12.13 -6.38 12.99
C ASP A 10 -13.14 -5.33 12.51
N PRO A 11 -13.56 -4.37 13.35
CA PRO A 11 -14.50 -3.33 12.93
C PRO A 11 -13.89 -2.37 11.90
N ASN A 12 -12.57 -2.34 11.76
CA ASN A 12 -11.85 -1.54 10.76
C ASN A 12 -10.73 -2.37 10.11
N PRO A 13 -11.07 -3.32 9.21
CA PRO A 13 -10.09 -4.16 8.56
C PRO A 13 -9.20 -3.35 7.61
N SER A 14 -7.89 -3.65 7.59
CA SER A 14 -6.94 -3.02 6.65
C SER A 14 -7.18 -3.43 5.20
N GLY A 15 -7.87 -4.56 4.97
CA GLY A 15 -8.00 -5.21 3.67
C GLY A 15 -6.78 -6.08 3.31
N ALA A 16 -5.72 -6.07 4.12
CA ALA A 16 -4.47 -6.79 3.87
C ALA A 16 -4.38 -8.15 4.58
N GLU A 17 -5.38 -8.54 5.35
CA GLU A 17 -5.36 -9.73 6.19
C GLU A 17 -5.17 -11.03 5.40
N ALA A 18 -5.64 -11.06 4.16
CA ALA A 18 -5.54 -12.22 3.27
C ALA A 18 -4.26 -12.26 2.43
N TRP A 19 -3.44 -11.21 2.40
CA TRP A 19 -2.32 -11.09 1.46
C TRP A 19 -1.28 -12.20 1.65
N VAL A 20 -0.72 -12.31 2.85
CA VAL A 20 0.27 -13.34 3.17
C VAL A 20 -0.31 -14.75 3.09
N PRO A 21 -1.52 -15.05 3.62
CA PRO A 21 -2.17 -16.34 3.39
C PRO A 21 -2.29 -16.71 1.91
N THR A 22 -2.80 -15.81 1.08
CA THR A 22 -2.93 -16.03 -0.38
C THR A 22 -1.58 -16.33 -1.03
N LEU A 23 -0.54 -15.59 -0.68
CA LEU A 23 0.80 -15.80 -1.20
C LEU A 23 1.38 -17.15 -0.74
N LYS A 24 1.06 -17.60 0.47
CA LYS A 24 1.47 -18.92 0.99
C LYS A 24 0.77 -20.07 0.28
N GLU A 25 -0.49 -19.93 -0.05
CA GLU A 25 -1.33 -20.97 -0.65
C GLU A 25 -1.15 -21.11 -2.17
N ARG A 26 -0.47 -20.16 -2.84
CA ARG A 26 -0.26 -20.23 -4.28
C ARG A 26 0.46 -21.50 -4.72
N PRO A 27 0.19 -22.05 -5.93
CA PRO A 27 1.02 -23.12 -6.52
C PRO A 27 2.48 -22.68 -6.62
N LYS A 28 3.41 -23.54 -6.19
CA LYS A 28 4.85 -23.20 -6.14
C LYS A 28 5.57 -23.50 -7.46
N ASP A 29 4.99 -24.33 -8.30
CA ASP A 29 5.48 -24.79 -9.60
C ASP A 29 5.03 -23.92 -10.78
N LYS A 30 4.27 -22.82 -10.51
CA LYS A 30 3.71 -21.96 -11.55
C LYS A 30 4.07 -20.49 -11.30
N PRO A 31 4.16 -19.68 -12.38
CA PRO A 31 4.16 -18.24 -12.26
C PRO A 31 2.89 -17.75 -11.55
N PHE A 32 2.96 -16.60 -10.92
CA PHE A 32 1.80 -16.00 -10.26
C PHE A 32 1.67 -14.52 -10.58
N PHE A 33 0.45 -14.06 -10.56
CA PHE A 33 0.07 -12.65 -10.54
C PHE A 33 -0.90 -12.45 -9.37
N LEU A 34 -0.61 -11.49 -8.50
CA LEU A 34 -1.46 -11.13 -7.37
C LEU A 34 -1.79 -9.64 -7.43
N TRP A 35 -3.07 -9.33 -7.34
CA TRP A 35 -3.55 -7.98 -7.11
C TRP A 35 -3.96 -7.87 -5.64
N LEU A 36 -3.12 -7.19 -4.86
CA LEU A 36 -3.28 -7.05 -3.42
C LEU A 36 -3.78 -5.63 -3.13
N ALA A 37 -5.10 -5.48 -2.95
CA ALA A 37 -5.72 -4.21 -2.65
C ALA A 37 -5.97 -4.07 -1.15
N ALA A 38 -5.63 -2.92 -0.58
CA ALA A 38 -5.94 -2.54 0.79
C ALA A 38 -7.15 -1.60 0.86
N VAL A 39 -7.81 -1.58 2.01
CA VAL A 39 -8.73 -0.51 2.40
C VAL A 39 -7.91 0.68 2.90
N ASP A 40 -6.84 0.42 3.67
CA ASP A 40 -5.95 1.46 4.17
C ASP A 40 -5.30 2.27 3.03
N PRO A 41 -5.17 3.58 3.19
CA PRO A 41 -5.65 4.47 4.25
C PRO A 41 -6.97 5.19 3.86
N HIS A 42 -8.06 4.45 3.66
CA HIS A 42 -9.38 5.01 3.34
C HIS A 42 -10.14 5.38 4.63
N ARG A 43 -10.90 6.48 4.59
CA ARG A 43 -11.82 6.83 5.70
C ARG A 43 -12.94 5.76 5.84
N ASP A 44 -13.49 5.52 7.06
CA ASP A 44 -13.19 6.28 8.29
C ASP A 44 -11.98 5.68 9.01
N TYR A 45 -11.17 6.55 9.67
CA TYR A 45 -10.00 6.11 10.42
C TYR A 45 -10.36 5.63 11.81
N ALA A 46 -9.70 4.56 12.29
CA ALA A 46 -9.83 4.08 13.65
C ALA A 46 -8.62 4.41 14.51
N GLU A 47 -8.85 4.54 15.81
CA GLU A 47 -7.78 4.70 16.79
C GLU A 47 -7.11 3.35 17.10
N ASN A 48 -5.82 3.38 17.47
CA ASN A 48 -5.06 2.22 17.94
C ASN A 48 -4.93 1.07 16.92
N VAL A 49 -4.87 1.38 15.65
CA VAL A 49 -4.67 0.39 14.57
C VAL A 49 -3.23 -0.10 14.45
N ILE A 50 -2.28 0.60 15.10
CA ILE A 50 -0.87 0.23 15.23
C ILE A 50 -0.44 0.25 16.72
N PRO A 51 0.64 -0.48 17.07
CA PRO A 51 1.10 -0.57 18.47
C PRO A 51 1.53 0.76 19.09
N VAL A 52 2.07 1.68 18.29
CA VAL A 52 2.54 3.00 18.73
C VAL A 52 1.91 4.06 17.83
N PRO A 53 0.74 4.58 18.19
CA PRO A 53 0.03 5.59 17.39
C PRO A 53 0.82 6.90 17.24
N HIS A 54 0.67 7.55 16.10
CA HIS A 54 1.20 8.89 15.87
C HIS A 54 0.51 9.91 16.78
N ARG A 55 1.29 10.85 17.29
CA ARG A 55 0.74 11.91 18.13
C ARG A 55 0.35 13.11 17.25
N PRO A 56 -0.78 13.78 17.53
CA PRO A 56 -1.22 14.95 16.78
C PRO A 56 -0.19 16.09 16.74
N GLU A 57 0.63 16.23 17.78
CA GLU A 57 1.67 17.26 17.83
C GLU A 57 2.86 17.00 16.89
N ASP A 58 3.08 15.75 16.50
CA ASP A 58 4.22 15.36 15.64
C ASP A 58 3.88 15.39 14.15
N VAL A 59 2.61 15.60 13.77
CA VAL A 59 2.22 15.60 12.36
C VAL A 59 2.61 16.90 11.66
N THR A 60 2.99 16.79 10.40
CA THR A 60 3.20 17.95 9.52
C THR A 60 1.90 18.31 8.83
N VAL A 61 1.32 19.46 9.20
CA VAL A 61 0.09 19.96 8.58
C VAL A 61 0.45 20.63 7.24
N PRO A 62 -0.12 20.18 6.11
CA PRO A 62 0.11 20.83 4.82
C PRO A 62 -0.42 22.28 4.82
N PRO A 63 0.22 23.19 4.06
CA PRO A 63 -0.10 24.62 4.10
C PRO A 63 -1.51 24.97 3.60
N TYR A 64 -2.20 24.05 2.95
CA TYR A 64 -3.57 24.22 2.47
C TYR A 64 -4.64 23.67 3.43
N LEU A 65 -4.24 23.15 4.59
CA LEU A 65 -5.15 22.74 5.66
C LEU A 65 -5.02 23.68 6.86
N PRO A 66 -6.10 23.91 7.62
CA PRO A 66 -6.01 24.67 8.87
C PRO A 66 -5.20 23.87 9.89
N ASP A 67 -4.26 24.54 10.56
CA ASP A 67 -3.51 23.93 11.66
C ASP A 67 -4.27 24.12 12.97
N ASN A 68 -5.07 23.10 13.31
CA ASN A 68 -5.85 23.02 14.55
C ASN A 68 -5.86 21.57 15.09
N ALA A 69 -6.44 21.38 16.26
CA ALA A 69 -6.44 20.09 16.95
C ALA A 69 -7.13 18.98 16.14
N GLU A 70 -8.25 19.31 15.49
CA GLU A 70 -9.04 18.37 14.69
C GLU A 70 -8.25 17.89 13.47
N THR A 71 -7.64 18.82 12.73
CA THR A 71 -6.80 18.50 11.56
C THR A 71 -5.59 17.66 11.96
N ARG A 72 -4.94 18.01 13.05
CA ARG A 72 -3.78 17.25 13.55
C ARG A 72 -4.17 15.84 13.99
N LYS A 73 -5.28 15.68 14.70
CA LYS A 73 -5.82 14.37 15.08
C LYS A 73 -6.13 13.53 13.84
N ASP A 74 -6.82 14.09 12.88
CA ASP A 74 -7.21 13.42 11.64
C ASP A 74 -5.99 12.96 10.81
N LEU A 75 -4.95 13.81 10.74
CA LEU A 75 -3.69 13.45 10.09
C LEU A 75 -2.93 12.35 10.83
N ALA A 76 -2.93 12.36 12.17
CA ALA A 76 -2.28 11.31 12.96
C ALA A 76 -2.93 9.95 12.72
N LEU A 77 -4.25 9.88 12.71
CA LEU A 77 -4.99 8.65 12.39
C LEU A 77 -4.73 8.17 10.95
N TYR A 78 -4.67 9.10 9.99
CA TYR A 78 -4.28 8.77 8.62
C TYR A 78 -2.86 8.17 8.55
N TYR A 79 -1.90 8.72 9.31
CA TYR A 79 -0.54 8.19 9.37
C TYR A 79 -0.50 6.80 10.01
N ASP A 80 -1.36 6.52 10.98
CA ASP A 80 -1.48 5.20 11.61
C ASP A 80 -1.89 4.15 10.57
N GLU A 81 -2.88 4.45 9.73
CA GLU A 81 -3.30 3.53 8.67
C GLU A 81 -2.25 3.35 7.58
N VAL A 82 -1.54 4.42 7.20
CA VAL A 82 -0.40 4.31 6.27
C VAL A 82 0.67 3.40 6.86
N SER A 83 0.98 3.53 8.16
CA SER A 83 1.96 2.68 8.83
C SER A 83 1.51 1.23 8.93
N ARG A 84 0.20 0.99 9.15
CA ARG A 84 -0.38 -0.36 9.13
C ARG A 84 -0.29 -1.00 7.73
N LEU A 85 -0.54 -0.21 6.69
CA LEU A 85 -0.37 -0.66 5.31
C LEU A 85 1.08 -1.02 5.00
N ASP A 86 2.03 -0.16 5.38
CA ASP A 86 3.47 -0.38 5.19
C ASP A 86 3.95 -1.67 5.88
N ASP A 87 3.52 -1.91 7.12
CA ASP A 87 3.80 -3.15 7.85
C ASP A 87 3.27 -4.39 7.10
N ASN A 88 2.09 -4.30 6.50
CA ASN A 88 1.54 -5.41 5.70
C ASN A 88 2.29 -5.61 4.37
N VAL A 89 2.74 -4.56 3.72
CA VAL A 89 3.65 -4.65 2.56
C VAL A 89 4.96 -5.32 2.98
N GLY A 90 5.54 -4.92 4.11
CA GLY A 90 6.73 -5.56 4.68
C GLY A 90 6.55 -7.07 4.86
N LYS A 91 5.44 -7.52 5.44
CA LYS A 91 5.12 -8.95 5.61
C LYS A 91 5.02 -9.70 4.27
N VAL A 92 4.49 -9.08 3.23
CA VAL A 92 4.47 -9.67 1.87
C VAL A 92 5.89 -9.80 1.33
N MET A 93 6.73 -8.78 1.50
CA MET A 93 8.12 -8.81 1.06
C MET A 93 8.92 -9.90 1.79
N ASP A 94 8.72 -10.05 3.10
CA ASP A 94 9.33 -11.11 3.91
C ASP A 94 8.91 -12.51 3.42
N GLU A 95 7.63 -12.69 3.11
CA GLU A 95 7.12 -13.96 2.59
C GLU A 95 7.68 -14.31 1.21
N ILE A 96 7.79 -13.32 0.30
CA ILE A 96 8.43 -13.48 -1.02
C ILE A 96 9.88 -13.92 -0.86
N ALA A 97 10.61 -13.31 0.08
CA ALA A 97 11.99 -13.66 0.39
C ALA A 97 12.09 -15.06 1.00
N ALA A 98 11.24 -15.40 1.96
CA ALA A 98 11.18 -16.73 2.59
C ALA A 98 10.87 -17.85 1.60
N GLN A 99 10.11 -17.57 0.54
CA GLN A 99 9.85 -18.50 -0.54
C GLN A 99 11.01 -18.62 -1.57
N GLY A 100 12.06 -17.80 -1.44
CA GLY A 100 13.22 -17.81 -2.33
C GLY A 100 12.94 -17.28 -3.74
N VAL A 101 11.86 -16.50 -3.92
CA VAL A 101 11.44 -15.99 -5.25
C VAL A 101 11.63 -14.47 -5.39
N ALA A 102 12.23 -13.81 -4.41
CA ALA A 102 12.37 -12.35 -4.38
C ALA A 102 13.09 -11.76 -5.59
N GLU A 103 14.12 -12.44 -6.09
CA GLU A 103 14.91 -11.99 -7.25
C GLU A 103 14.15 -12.14 -8.58
N ASN A 104 13.18 -13.04 -8.64
CA ASN A 104 12.35 -13.30 -9.82
C ASN A 104 10.91 -12.81 -9.65
N THR A 105 10.69 -11.82 -8.80
CA THR A 105 9.37 -11.22 -8.56
C THR A 105 9.43 -9.72 -8.77
N VAL A 106 8.53 -9.23 -9.62
CA VAL A 106 8.27 -7.79 -9.74
C VAL A 106 7.23 -7.40 -8.71
N VAL A 107 7.54 -6.41 -7.89
CA VAL A 107 6.60 -5.82 -6.94
C VAL A 107 6.34 -4.39 -7.36
N MET A 108 5.07 -4.06 -7.61
CA MET A 108 4.62 -2.70 -7.87
C MET A 108 3.75 -2.24 -6.72
N PHE A 109 4.07 -1.09 -6.13
CA PHE A 109 3.23 -0.42 -5.16
C PHE A 109 2.71 0.87 -5.77
N ILE A 110 1.40 1.03 -5.74
CA ILE A 110 0.70 2.19 -6.31
C ILE A 110 -0.38 2.68 -5.37
N SER A 111 -0.76 3.94 -5.51
CA SER A 111 -2.02 4.45 -5.00
C SER A 111 -2.87 4.94 -6.19
N ASP A 112 -4.18 4.73 -6.11
CA ASP A 112 -5.14 5.13 -7.14
C ASP A 112 -5.32 6.65 -7.22
N ASN A 113 -5.19 7.34 -6.10
CA ASN A 113 -5.33 8.80 -5.99
C ASN A 113 -4.61 9.36 -4.77
N GLY A 114 -4.61 10.68 -4.65
CA GLY A 114 -4.13 11.37 -3.45
C GLY A 114 -5.01 11.11 -2.23
N ARG A 115 -4.47 11.45 -1.06
CA ARG A 115 -5.11 11.25 0.24
C ARG A 115 -6.49 11.92 0.34
N PRO A 116 -7.41 11.40 1.22
CA PRO A 116 -8.79 11.88 1.32
C PRO A 116 -8.90 13.16 2.18
N PHE A 117 -8.20 14.21 1.76
CA PHE A 117 -8.21 15.54 2.40
C PHE A 117 -8.57 16.61 1.38
N PRO A 118 -9.01 17.81 1.82
CA PRO A 118 -9.27 18.93 0.92
C PRO A 118 -8.11 19.19 -0.05
N ARG A 119 -8.40 19.53 -1.30
CA ARG A 119 -7.45 19.76 -2.39
C ARG A 119 -6.59 18.55 -2.80
N CYS A 120 -6.93 17.36 -2.34
CA CYS A 120 -6.24 16.12 -2.68
C CYS A 120 -7.13 15.23 -3.56
N LYS A 121 -7.66 14.12 -3.01
CA LYS A 121 -8.56 13.21 -3.74
C LYS A 121 -9.63 13.97 -4.51
N THR A 122 -9.95 13.54 -5.74
CA THR A 122 -10.92 14.14 -6.67
C THR A 122 -10.52 15.49 -7.26
N THR A 123 -9.28 15.93 -7.10
CA THR A 123 -8.78 17.18 -7.67
C THR A 123 -7.56 16.94 -8.57
N VAL A 124 -7.27 17.91 -9.44
CA VAL A 124 -6.10 17.89 -10.34
C VAL A 124 -4.88 18.61 -9.77
N TYR A 125 -4.89 18.94 -8.49
CA TYR A 125 -3.69 19.43 -7.82
C TYR A 125 -2.68 18.29 -7.63
N ASP A 126 -1.39 18.62 -7.48
CA ASP A 126 -0.33 17.64 -7.22
C ASP A 126 -0.70 16.68 -6.09
N SER A 127 -1.27 17.17 -5.01
CA SER A 127 -1.73 16.37 -3.87
C SER A 127 -2.87 15.40 -4.20
N GLY A 128 -3.53 15.55 -5.34
CA GLY A 128 -4.59 14.67 -5.82
C GLY A 128 -4.12 13.64 -6.85
N ILE A 129 -3.17 14.04 -7.72
CA ILE A 129 -2.76 13.22 -8.87
C ILE A 129 -1.34 12.66 -8.75
N LYS A 130 -0.45 13.28 -7.97
CA LYS A 130 0.91 12.81 -7.74
C LYS A 130 0.92 11.76 -6.63
N SER A 131 0.44 10.57 -6.96
CA SER A 131 0.37 9.44 -6.04
C SER A 131 1.65 8.60 -6.05
N PRO A 132 1.92 7.83 -4.98
CA PRO A 132 3.06 6.92 -4.94
C PRO A 132 3.03 5.91 -6.08
N PHE A 133 4.21 5.68 -6.69
CA PHE A 133 4.44 4.64 -7.68
C PHE A 133 5.86 4.10 -7.50
N PHE A 134 6.00 2.88 -7.02
CA PHE A 134 7.28 2.22 -6.78
C PHE A 134 7.32 0.88 -7.50
N ILE A 135 8.48 0.57 -8.08
CA ILE A 135 8.75 -0.74 -8.68
C ILE A 135 10.00 -1.33 -8.03
N ARG A 136 9.89 -2.55 -7.53
CA ARG A 136 11.02 -3.38 -7.16
C ARG A 136 11.13 -4.55 -8.15
N TRP A 137 12.21 -4.58 -8.90
CA TRP A 137 12.55 -5.67 -9.82
C TRP A 137 14.06 -5.86 -9.86
N PRO A 138 14.64 -6.65 -8.96
CA PRO A 138 16.10 -6.74 -8.80
C PRO A 138 16.84 -7.08 -10.09
N ALA A 139 16.24 -7.92 -10.95
CA ALA A 139 16.86 -8.33 -12.22
C ALA A 139 16.97 -7.22 -13.28
N LYS A 140 16.21 -6.13 -13.16
CA LYS A 140 16.08 -5.10 -14.22
C LYS A 140 16.14 -3.66 -13.72
N VAL A 141 15.73 -3.39 -12.49
CA VAL A 141 15.64 -2.04 -11.94
C VAL A 141 16.74 -1.85 -10.91
N GLN A 142 17.57 -0.84 -11.14
CA GLN A 142 18.64 -0.47 -10.20
C GLN A 142 18.03 0.00 -8.88
N ALA A 143 18.53 -0.53 -7.77
CA ALA A 143 18.14 -0.08 -6.44
C ALA A 143 18.43 1.43 -6.24
N ASN A 144 17.54 2.11 -5.51
CA ASN A 144 17.62 3.55 -5.22
C ASN A 144 17.65 4.46 -6.45
N SER A 145 17.17 3.97 -7.60
CA SER A 145 16.99 4.80 -8.79
C SER A 145 15.66 5.56 -8.76
N THR A 146 15.62 6.71 -9.44
CA THR A 146 14.41 7.53 -9.58
C THR A 146 14.23 7.90 -11.05
N SER A 147 13.01 7.80 -11.56
CA SER A 147 12.63 8.28 -12.88
C SER A 147 11.90 9.63 -12.77
N GLN A 148 12.19 10.54 -13.70
CA GLN A 148 11.45 11.79 -13.88
C GLN A 148 10.41 11.70 -15.01
N SER A 149 10.25 10.53 -15.63
CA SER A 149 9.24 10.32 -16.65
C SER A 149 7.84 10.41 -16.04
N LEU A 150 6.91 10.99 -16.81
CA LEU A 150 5.49 10.96 -16.45
C LEU A 150 5.00 9.52 -16.55
N GLN A 151 4.28 9.10 -15.52
CA GLN A 151 3.67 7.78 -15.41
C GLN A 151 2.18 7.95 -15.14
N SER A 152 1.38 7.03 -15.65
CA SER A 152 -0.05 7.00 -15.39
C SER A 152 -0.52 5.57 -15.11
N SER A 153 -1.66 5.43 -14.46
CA SER A 153 -2.26 4.11 -14.19
C SER A 153 -2.56 3.32 -15.47
N VAL A 154 -2.70 3.99 -16.63
CA VAL A 154 -2.90 3.32 -17.93
C VAL A 154 -1.66 2.57 -18.41
N ASP A 155 -0.47 2.92 -17.88
CA ASP A 155 0.80 2.27 -18.24
C ASP A 155 0.99 0.93 -17.52
N ILE A 156 0.22 0.65 -16.46
CA ILE A 156 0.41 -0.52 -15.60
C ILE A 156 0.07 -1.81 -16.33
N ALA A 157 -1.10 -1.88 -16.94
CA ALA A 157 -1.56 -3.11 -17.60
C ALA A 157 -0.64 -3.52 -18.77
N PRO A 158 -0.28 -2.63 -19.73
CA PRO A 158 0.67 -2.99 -20.78
C PRO A 158 2.05 -3.38 -20.22
N THR A 159 2.54 -2.72 -19.18
CA THR A 159 3.80 -3.08 -18.53
C THR A 159 3.76 -4.49 -17.96
N ILE A 160 2.67 -4.87 -17.28
CA ILE A 160 2.51 -6.23 -16.73
C ILE A 160 2.47 -7.27 -17.86
N LEU A 161 1.75 -6.99 -18.95
CA LEU A 161 1.68 -7.91 -20.09
C LEU A 161 3.04 -8.08 -20.75
N GLU A 162 3.80 -7.01 -20.95
CA GLU A 162 5.16 -7.06 -21.49
C GLU A 162 6.10 -7.88 -20.58
N ILE A 163 6.05 -7.66 -19.27
CA ILE A 163 6.82 -8.44 -18.27
C ILE A 163 6.45 -9.93 -18.36
N ALA A 164 5.19 -10.24 -18.59
CA ALA A 164 4.70 -11.63 -18.73
C ALA A 164 5.03 -12.25 -20.10
N GLY A 165 5.63 -11.50 -21.04
CA GLY A 165 5.95 -11.97 -22.39
C GLY A 165 4.72 -12.11 -23.30
N VAL A 166 3.64 -11.39 -23.02
CA VAL A 166 2.45 -11.34 -23.86
C VAL A 166 2.63 -10.25 -24.90
N GLU A 167 2.47 -10.59 -26.17
CA GLU A 167 2.43 -9.59 -27.26
C GLU A 167 1.16 -8.76 -27.13
N ILE A 168 1.30 -7.42 -27.27
CA ILE A 168 0.22 -6.44 -27.11
C ILE A 168 -0.05 -5.80 -28.48
#